data_c7fda42faca130a3908922a7e99d7109
#
_entry.id   c7fda42faca130a3908922a7e99d7109
#
_cell.length_a   1.000
_cell.length_b   1.000
_cell.length_c   1.000
_cell.angle_alpha   90.00
_cell.angle_beta   90.00
_cell.angle_gamma   90.00
#
_symmetry.space_group_name_H-M   'P 1'
#
loop_
_entity.id
_entity.type
_entity.pdbx_description
1 polymer ?
#
loop_
_entity_poly.entity_id
_entity_poly.type
_entity_poly.pdbx_seq_one_letter_code
_entity_poly.pdbx_strand_id
1 'polypeptide(L)'
;MLRTLCAAVLVMLAACSPTLDWRAVTLPGQGLQASLPCKPEQVQRSVELAGTPVDMHMSGCEADGATFAIACAVLQDPTQTGAALTHWRAAVLAGMQAPSEGHAGAPQDTAFVPAGALDIPPSVRTEVQGRSPDGAGVAVQAVWFARVQGPRVQACHAIVMGAKPHREQASQFFAGLVLQ
;
A
#
# COMPACT_ATOMS: atom_id res chain seq x y z
N MET A 1 -34.74 -31.21 51.67
CA MET A 1 -34.88 -31.00 50.21
C MET A 1 -34.12 -29.76 49.87
N LEU A 2 -32.85 -29.91 49.53
CA LEU A 2 -31.93 -28.80 49.25
C LEU A 2 -31.81 -28.69 47.74
N ARG A 3 -32.48 -27.70 47.14
CA ARG A 3 -32.36 -27.41 45.72
C ARG A 3 -31.13 -26.51 45.47
N THR A 4 -30.08 -27.15 45.01
CA THR A 4 -28.86 -26.50 44.54
C THR A 4 -29.14 -25.72 43.25
N LEU A 5 -29.15 -24.40 43.33
CA LEU A 5 -29.15 -23.50 42.16
C LEU A 5 -27.72 -23.48 41.62
N CYS A 6 -27.46 -24.18 40.51
CA CYS A 6 -26.27 -23.97 39.70
C CYS A 6 -26.49 -22.73 38.86
N ALA A 7 -25.93 -21.59 39.30
CA ALA A 7 -25.80 -20.39 38.49
C ALA A 7 -24.66 -20.62 37.48
N ALA A 8 -25.02 -20.92 36.25
CA ALA A 8 -24.08 -20.96 35.15
C ALA A 8 -23.67 -19.50 34.80
N VAL A 9 -22.49 -19.10 35.24
CA VAL A 9 -21.85 -17.86 34.80
C VAL A 9 -21.32 -18.07 33.39
N LEU A 10 -22.08 -17.66 32.39
CA LEU A 10 -21.59 -17.53 31.01
C LEU A 10 -20.61 -16.38 30.97
N VAL A 11 -19.31 -16.67 31.04
CA VAL A 11 -18.26 -15.72 30.76
C VAL A 11 -18.29 -15.46 29.23
N MET A 12 -18.89 -14.36 28.83
CA MET A 12 -18.77 -13.83 27.46
C MET A 12 -17.30 -13.41 27.28
N LEU A 13 -16.50 -14.28 26.70
CA LEU A 13 -15.21 -13.93 26.12
C LEU A 13 -15.50 -12.96 24.95
N ALA A 14 -15.55 -11.67 25.25
CA ALA A 14 -15.45 -10.64 24.24
C ALA A 14 -14.07 -10.80 23.59
N ALA A 15 -14.01 -11.49 22.45
CA ALA A 15 -12.82 -11.56 21.62
C ALA A 15 -12.55 -10.14 21.11
N CYS A 16 -11.73 -9.38 21.83
CA CYS A 16 -11.12 -8.16 21.31
C CYS A 16 -10.21 -8.58 20.17
N SER A 17 -10.75 -8.63 18.96
CA SER A 17 -9.90 -8.69 17.77
C SER A 17 -9.11 -7.39 17.72
N PRO A 18 -7.77 -7.41 17.71
CA PRO A 18 -6.98 -6.19 17.59
C PRO A 18 -7.38 -5.48 16.30
N THR A 19 -7.48 -4.17 16.35
CA THR A 19 -7.83 -3.31 15.20
C THR A 19 -6.84 -3.50 14.04
N LEU A 20 -5.59 -3.90 14.37
CA LEU A 20 -4.51 -4.20 13.43
C LEU A 20 -3.97 -5.61 13.74
N ASP A 21 -4.13 -6.52 12.81
CA ASP A 21 -3.62 -7.89 12.87
C ASP A 21 -2.56 -8.08 11.77
N TRP A 22 -1.33 -7.64 12.06
CA TRP A 22 -0.22 -7.64 11.13
C TRP A 22 0.19 -9.06 10.73
N ARG A 23 0.21 -9.30 9.43
CA ARG A 23 0.57 -10.59 8.85
C ARG A 23 1.44 -10.45 7.62
N ALA A 24 2.42 -11.32 7.49
CA ALA A 24 3.24 -11.42 6.30
C ALA A 24 2.40 -12.01 5.15
N VAL A 25 2.39 -11.30 4.03
CA VAL A 25 1.69 -11.68 2.80
C VAL A 25 2.69 -11.70 1.65
N THR A 26 2.76 -12.80 0.95
CA THR A 26 3.56 -12.91 -0.28
C THR A 26 2.68 -12.58 -1.48
N LEU A 27 3.13 -11.66 -2.34
CA LEU A 27 2.47 -11.38 -3.60
C LEU A 27 2.82 -12.50 -4.60
N PRO A 28 1.84 -13.29 -5.09
CA PRO A 28 2.11 -14.43 -5.97
C PRO A 28 2.87 -14.01 -7.23
N GLY A 29 3.95 -14.73 -7.53
CA GLY A 29 4.78 -14.49 -8.73
C GLY A 29 5.60 -13.19 -8.70
N GLN A 30 5.48 -12.39 -7.62
CA GLN A 30 6.12 -11.08 -7.54
C GLN A 30 7.43 -11.09 -6.73
N GLY A 31 7.77 -12.19 -6.01
CA GLY A 31 8.95 -12.28 -5.15
C GLY A 31 9.03 -11.11 -4.16
N LEU A 32 7.88 -10.64 -3.69
CA LEU A 32 7.73 -9.56 -2.74
C LEU A 32 6.85 -10.04 -1.59
N GLN A 33 7.32 -9.81 -0.39
CA GLN A 33 6.56 -9.98 0.84
C GLN A 33 6.24 -8.61 1.42
N ALA A 34 5.01 -8.44 1.88
CA ALA A 34 4.55 -7.25 2.60
C ALA A 34 3.95 -7.65 3.94
N SER A 35 4.06 -6.78 4.94
CA SER A 35 3.33 -6.92 6.20
C SER A 35 2.06 -6.08 6.12
N LEU A 36 0.87 -6.72 6.05
CA LEU A 36 -0.42 -6.04 6.01
C LEU A 36 -1.16 -6.16 7.36
N PRO A 37 -1.88 -5.11 7.81
CA PRO A 37 -2.53 -5.10 9.13
C PRO A 37 -3.85 -5.87 9.19
N CYS A 38 -4.23 -6.53 8.10
CA CYS A 38 -5.49 -7.29 7.97
C CYS A 38 -5.36 -8.37 6.90
N LYS A 39 -6.36 -9.24 6.79
CA LYS A 39 -6.41 -10.27 5.75
C LYS A 39 -6.64 -9.59 4.40
N PRO A 40 -5.68 -9.65 3.45
CA PRO A 40 -5.83 -8.96 2.18
C PRO A 40 -6.74 -9.69 1.20
N GLU A 41 -7.34 -8.91 0.33
CA GLU A 41 -7.86 -9.35 -0.95
C GLU A 41 -6.80 -9.19 -2.02
N GLN A 42 -6.79 -10.08 -3.00
CA GLN A 42 -5.85 -10.07 -4.12
C GLN A 42 -6.61 -9.93 -5.43
N VAL A 43 -6.12 -9.02 -6.28
CA VAL A 43 -6.72 -8.72 -7.59
C VAL A 43 -5.60 -8.60 -8.62
N GLN A 44 -5.84 -9.12 -9.81
CA GLN A 44 -5.01 -8.87 -10.99
C GLN A 44 -5.83 -8.11 -12.04
N ARG A 45 -5.24 -7.08 -12.62
CA ARG A 45 -5.85 -6.30 -13.70
C ARG A 45 -4.82 -5.93 -14.73
N SER A 46 -5.20 -5.95 -16.01
CA SER A 46 -4.41 -5.29 -17.06
C SER A 46 -4.67 -3.79 -17.02
N VAL A 47 -3.61 -3.01 -16.96
CA VAL A 47 -3.63 -1.55 -16.93
C VAL A 47 -2.61 -0.99 -17.93
N GLU A 48 -2.80 0.24 -18.36
CA GLU A 48 -1.79 0.95 -19.15
C GLU A 48 -0.86 1.72 -18.20
N LEU A 49 0.44 1.44 -18.28
CA LEU A 49 1.46 2.11 -17.50
C LEU A 49 2.51 2.71 -18.46
N ALA A 50 2.57 4.04 -18.48
CA ALA A 50 3.44 4.81 -19.41
C ALA A 50 3.29 4.39 -20.89
N GLY A 51 2.04 4.19 -21.35
CA GLY A 51 1.75 3.82 -22.74
C GLY A 51 1.93 2.33 -23.06
N THR A 52 2.20 1.50 -22.05
CA THR A 52 2.40 0.05 -22.22
C THR A 52 1.39 -0.73 -21.38
N PRO A 53 0.65 -1.70 -21.95
CA PRO A 53 -0.22 -2.57 -21.18
C PRO A 53 0.63 -3.50 -20.31
N VAL A 54 0.29 -3.57 -19.02
CA VAL A 54 0.96 -4.42 -18.04
C VAL A 54 -0.07 -5.12 -17.15
N ASP A 55 0.24 -6.32 -16.71
CA ASP A 55 -0.55 -7.01 -15.70
C ASP A 55 -0.11 -6.55 -14.31
N MET A 56 -1.02 -5.85 -13.62
CA MET A 56 -0.82 -5.35 -12.27
C MET A 56 -1.43 -6.31 -11.26
N HIS A 57 -0.60 -6.78 -10.35
CA HIS A 57 -1.03 -7.59 -9.21
C HIS A 57 -1.14 -6.70 -7.99
N MET A 58 -2.31 -6.73 -7.35
CA MET A 58 -2.62 -5.90 -6.19
C MET A 58 -3.01 -6.78 -5.01
N SER A 59 -2.60 -6.37 -3.83
CA SER A 59 -3.00 -6.97 -2.56
C SER A 59 -3.29 -5.86 -1.56
N GLY A 60 -4.45 -5.89 -0.91
CA GLY A 60 -4.82 -4.83 0.01
C GLY A 60 -5.96 -5.20 0.93
N CYS A 61 -6.13 -4.41 1.98
CA CYS A 61 -7.18 -4.59 2.97
C CYS A 61 -7.48 -3.28 3.70
N GLU A 62 -8.58 -3.26 4.46
CA GLU A 62 -8.99 -2.12 5.27
C GLU A 62 -8.87 -2.43 6.75
N ALA A 63 -8.21 -1.54 7.50
CA ALA A 63 -8.09 -1.60 8.94
C ALA A 63 -7.94 -0.21 9.54
N ASP A 64 -8.44 0.01 10.75
CA ASP A 64 -8.36 1.27 11.50
C ASP A 64 -8.82 2.51 10.69
N GLY A 65 -9.82 2.34 9.81
CA GLY A 65 -10.33 3.43 8.97
C GLY A 65 -9.36 3.87 7.86
N ALA A 66 -8.42 3.01 7.49
CA ALA A 66 -7.51 3.23 6.36
C ALA A 66 -7.44 2.01 5.44
N THR A 67 -7.21 2.27 4.16
CA THR A 67 -6.86 1.27 3.16
C THR A 67 -5.34 1.10 3.12
N PHE A 68 -4.88 -0.14 3.18
CA PHE A 68 -3.49 -0.55 2.99
C PHE A 68 -3.43 -1.39 1.72
N ALA A 69 -2.65 -0.97 0.75
CA ALA A 69 -2.53 -1.70 -0.50
C ALA A 69 -1.11 -1.67 -1.07
N ILE A 70 -0.75 -2.74 -1.76
CA ILE A 70 0.46 -2.83 -2.55
C ILE A 70 0.11 -3.36 -3.93
N ALA A 71 0.69 -2.78 -4.95
CA ALA A 71 0.53 -3.16 -6.34
C ALA A 71 1.91 -3.29 -7.00
N CYS A 72 2.09 -4.30 -7.85
CA CYS A 72 3.30 -4.50 -8.62
C CYS A 72 2.97 -4.89 -10.05
N ALA A 73 3.80 -4.44 -10.98
CA ALA A 73 3.75 -4.82 -12.39
C ALA A 73 5.16 -5.12 -12.90
N VAL A 74 5.27 -6.09 -13.82
CA VAL A 74 6.52 -6.44 -14.47
C VAL A 74 6.64 -5.69 -15.79
N LEU A 75 7.68 -4.86 -15.90
CA LEU A 75 8.00 -4.12 -17.11
C LEU A 75 8.86 -4.99 -18.04
N GLN A 76 8.48 -5.05 -19.32
CA GLN A 76 9.23 -5.80 -20.33
C GLN A 76 10.50 -5.06 -20.76
N ASP A 77 10.48 -3.73 -20.73
CA ASP A 77 11.62 -2.87 -21.06
C ASP A 77 12.15 -2.20 -19.78
N PRO A 78 13.33 -2.64 -19.27
CA PRO A 78 13.94 -2.04 -18.09
C PRO A 78 14.27 -0.56 -18.24
N THR A 79 14.46 -0.04 -19.45
CA THR A 79 14.79 1.36 -19.69
C THR A 79 13.61 2.29 -19.38
N GLN A 80 12.40 1.77 -19.39
CA GLN A 80 11.17 2.50 -19.07
C GLN A 80 10.88 2.62 -17.58
N THR A 81 11.70 2.02 -16.70
CA THR A 81 11.43 1.95 -15.26
C THR A 81 11.18 3.32 -14.64
N GLY A 82 12.04 4.29 -14.90
CA GLY A 82 11.91 5.63 -14.35
C GLY A 82 10.64 6.34 -14.85
N ALA A 83 10.35 6.24 -16.15
CA ALA A 83 9.15 6.82 -16.76
C ALA A 83 7.88 6.15 -16.20
N ALA A 84 7.87 4.84 -16.03
CA ALA A 84 6.74 4.09 -15.49
C ALA A 84 6.42 4.50 -14.04
N LEU A 85 7.41 4.57 -13.15
CA LEU A 85 7.22 5.02 -11.76
C LEU A 85 6.73 6.47 -11.70
N THR A 86 7.34 7.37 -12.49
CA THR A 86 6.94 8.79 -12.57
C THR A 86 5.50 8.92 -13.05
N HIS A 87 5.14 8.21 -14.12
CA HIS A 87 3.78 8.21 -14.66
C HIS A 87 2.77 7.65 -13.65
N TRP A 88 3.11 6.54 -13.00
CA TRP A 88 2.23 5.92 -11.99
C TRP A 88 1.97 6.89 -10.82
N ARG A 89 3.05 7.49 -10.29
CA ARG A 89 2.92 8.49 -9.23
C ARG A 89 2.02 9.65 -9.66
N ALA A 90 2.26 10.21 -10.85
CA ALA A 90 1.44 11.32 -11.38
C ALA A 90 -0.04 10.92 -11.52
N ALA A 91 -0.34 9.71 -12.01
CA ALA A 91 -1.71 9.20 -12.16
C ALA A 91 -2.41 9.04 -10.79
N VAL A 92 -1.70 8.52 -9.77
CA VAL A 92 -2.24 8.38 -8.41
C VAL A 92 -2.54 9.76 -7.81
N LEU A 93 -1.61 10.73 -7.92
CA LEU A 93 -1.80 12.08 -7.41
C LEU A 93 -2.94 12.82 -8.11
N ALA A 94 -3.05 12.66 -9.43
CA ALA A 94 -4.15 13.24 -10.22
C ALA A 94 -5.51 12.63 -9.83
N GLY A 95 -5.58 11.30 -9.66
CA GLY A 95 -6.79 10.61 -9.22
C GLY A 95 -7.29 11.05 -7.84
N MET A 96 -6.37 11.52 -6.99
CA MET A 96 -6.69 12.06 -5.66
C MET A 96 -6.87 13.59 -5.66
N GLN A 97 -6.86 14.24 -6.81
CA GLN A 97 -6.93 15.71 -6.90
C GLN A 97 -5.94 16.38 -5.94
N ALA A 98 -4.70 15.87 -5.90
CA ALA A 98 -3.66 16.40 -5.03
C ALA A 98 -3.41 17.88 -5.31
N PRO A 99 -3.21 18.72 -4.27
CA PRO A 99 -2.89 20.13 -4.47
C PRO A 99 -1.59 20.32 -5.24
N SER A 100 -1.50 21.41 -6.00
CA SER A 100 -0.26 21.80 -6.66
C SER A 100 0.82 22.21 -5.66
N GLU A 101 2.08 22.17 -6.07
CA GLU A 101 3.20 22.64 -5.26
C GLU A 101 2.94 24.05 -4.71
N GLY A 102 3.41 24.30 -3.48
CA GLY A 102 3.21 25.57 -2.79
C GLY A 102 1.88 25.72 -2.07
N HIS A 103 0.94 24.79 -2.24
CA HIS A 103 -0.33 24.79 -1.50
C HIS A 103 -0.27 23.87 -0.28
N ALA A 104 -1.12 24.15 0.70
CA ALA A 104 -1.25 23.29 1.88
C ALA A 104 -1.69 21.88 1.46
N GLY A 105 -0.99 20.87 1.96
CA GLY A 105 -1.25 19.46 1.63
C GLY A 105 -0.65 18.99 0.30
N ALA A 106 0.14 19.82 -0.39
CA ALA A 106 0.87 19.42 -1.59
C ALA A 106 1.77 18.20 -1.34
N PRO A 107 2.06 17.40 -2.39
CA PRO A 107 2.93 16.23 -2.26
C PRO A 107 4.30 16.60 -1.70
N GLN A 108 4.75 15.86 -0.69
CA GLN A 108 6.08 15.97 -0.09
C GLN A 108 6.81 14.66 -0.33
N ASP A 109 7.90 14.71 -1.08
CA ASP A 109 8.70 13.54 -1.44
C ASP A 109 9.95 13.42 -0.58
N THR A 110 10.27 12.18 -0.20
CA THR A 110 11.55 11.78 0.37
C THR A 110 12.05 10.53 -0.34
N ALA A 111 13.35 10.34 -0.43
CA ALA A 111 13.91 9.12 -1.01
C ALA A 111 13.41 7.88 -0.25
N PHE A 112 13.07 6.82 -0.98
CA PHE A 112 12.65 5.54 -0.42
C PHE A 112 13.20 4.38 -1.27
N VAL A 113 14.23 3.73 -0.76
CA VAL A 113 14.90 2.62 -1.44
C VAL A 113 14.93 1.43 -0.48
N PRO A 114 13.91 0.55 -0.50
CA PRO A 114 13.94 -0.67 0.30
C PRO A 114 15.09 -1.59 -0.13
N ALA A 115 15.57 -2.44 0.79
CA ALA A 115 16.66 -3.35 0.50
C ALA A 115 16.36 -4.22 -0.74
N GLY A 116 17.26 -4.22 -1.73
CA GLY A 116 17.11 -4.92 -3.01
C GLY A 116 16.37 -4.13 -4.10
N ALA A 117 15.91 -2.91 -3.81
CA ALA A 117 15.35 -2.02 -4.82
C ALA A 117 16.44 -1.25 -5.59
N LEU A 118 16.03 -0.73 -6.75
CA LEU A 118 16.87 0.17 -7.55
C LEU A 118 16.90 1.56 -6.89
N ASP A 119 18.10 2.08 -6.70
CA ASP A 119 18.30 3.47 -6.27
C ASP A 119 18.22 4.39 -7.49
N ILE A 120 17.02 4.86 -7.76
CA ILE A 120 16.71 5.75 -8.89
C ILE A 120 15.83 6.92 -8.42
N PRO A 121 15.89 8.09 -9.05
CA PRO A 121 15.16 9.29 -8.60
C PRO A 121 13.66 9.10 -8.34
N PRO A 122 12.91 8.27 -9.11
CA PRO A 122 11.49 8.02 -8.82
C PRO A 122 11.23 7.04 -7.66
N SER A 123 12.28 6.48 -7.01
CA SER A 123 12.12 5.67 -5.79
C SER A 123 11.89 6.60 -4.60
N VAL A 124 10.61 6.92 -4.32
CA VAL A 124 10.23 7.93 -3.34
C VAL A 124 9.12 7.47 -2.42
N ARG A 125 9.09 8.07 -1.23
CA ARG A 125 7.93 8.13 -0.34
C ARG A 125 7.30 9.50 -0.47
N THR A 126 5.99 9.53 -0.70
CA THR A 126 5.19 10.76 -0.81
C THR A 126 4.18 10.83 0.32
N GLU A 127 4.09 11.96 1.00
CA GLU A 127 2.97 12.32 1.87
C GLU A 127 2.14 13.40 1.16
N VAL A 128 0.82 13.26 1.16
CA VAL A 128 -0.08 14.20 0.48
C VAL A 128 -1.46 14.22 1.12
N GLN A 129 -2.12 15.39 1.04
CA GLN A 129 -3.55 15.53 1.32
C GLN A 129 -4.27 15.64 -0.02
N GLY A 130 -5.32 14.86 -0.20
CA GLY A 130 -6.08 14.82 -1.44
C GLY A 130 -7.58 14.70 -1.19
N ARG A 131 -8.28 14.28 -2.21
CA ARG A 131 -9.72 13.97 -2.15
C ARG A 131 -9.96 12.60 -2.76
N SER A 132 -10.85 11.83 -2.13
CA SER A 132 -11.42 10.62 -2.71
C SER A 132 -12.39 10.95 -3.85
N PRO A 133 -12.79 9.97 -4.68
CA PRO A 133 -13.72 10.20 -5.80
C PRO A 133 -15.07 10.80 -5.39
N ASP A 134 -15.53 10.55 -4.16
CA ASP A 134 -16.75 11.14 -3.57
C ASP A 134 -16.53 12.54 -2.99
N GLY A 135 -15.32 13.10 -3.11
CA GLY A 135 -14.95 14.44 -2.67
C GLY A 135 -14.53 14.57 -1.21
N ALA A 136 -14.53 13.49 -0.43
CA ALA A 136 -14.06 13.52 0.95
C ALA A 136 -12.55 13.75 1.01
N GLY A 137 -12.09 14.49 2.03
CA GLY A 137 -10.66 14.68 2.28
C GLY A 137 -9.97 13.38 2.67
N VAL A 138 -8.81 13.09 2.07
CA VAL A 138 -7.99 11.92 2.41
C VAL A 138 -6.55 12.32 2.67
N ALA A 139 -5.95 11.69 3.68
CA ALA A 139 -4.53 11.75 3.94
C ALA A 139 -3.86 10.48 3.37
N VAL A 140 -2.82 10.66 2.60
CA VAL A 140 -2.16 9.57 1.90
C VAL A 140 -0.67 9.55 2.20
N GLN A 141 -0.16 8.36 2.42
CA GLN A 141 1.26 8.04 2.35
C GLN A 141 1.46 6.92 1.35
N ALA A 142 2.38 7.11 0.44
CA ALA A 142 2.64 6.15 -0.62
C ALA A 142 4.15 6.04 -0.89
N VAL A 143 4.57 4.88 -1.39
CA VAL A 143 5.94 4.63 -1.83
C VAL A 143 5.92 4.04 -3.23
N TRP A 144 6.88 4.46 -4.05
CA TRP A 144 7.17 3.90 -5.37
C TRP A 144 8.60 3.42 -5.39
N PHE A 145 8.81 2.22 -5.90
CA PHE A 145 10.13 1.62 -6.02
C PHE A 145 10.13 0.57 -7.13
N ALA A 146 11.31 0.19 -7.57
CA ALA A 146 11.47 -0.89 -8.54
C ALA A 146 12.64 -1.79 -8.16
N ARG A 147 12.64 -3.01 -8.68
CA ARG A 147 13.76 -3.95 -8.55
C ARG A 147 14.01 -4.74 -9.83
N VAL A 148 15.20 -5.23 -9.98
CA VAL A 148 15.54 -6.18 -11.04
C VAL A 148 14.97 -7.56 -10.70
N GLN A 149 14.34 -8.20 -11.68
CA GLN A 149 13.82 -9.57 -11.59
C GLN A 149 14.25 -10.38 -12.83
N GLY A 150 15.41 -11.00 -12.76
CA GLY A 150 16.04 -11.63 -13.92
C GLY A 150 16.31 -10.60 -15.03
N PRO A 151 15.84 -10.82 -16.27
CA PRO A 151 16.03 -9.87 -17.38
C PRO A 151 15.03 -8.71 -17.38
N ARG A 152 14.09 -8.67 -16.46
CA ARG A 152 12.99 -7.70 -16.38
C ARG A 152 13.12 -6.84 -15.15
N VAL A 153 12.31 -5.78 -15.07
CA VAL A 153 12.18 -4.96 -13.88
C VAL A 153 10.74 -5.04 -13.37
N GLN A 154 10.60 -5.14 -12.08
CA GLN A 154 9.33 -5.03 -11.39
C GLN A 154 9.21 -3.63 -10.80
N ALA A 155 8.18 -2.90 -11.18
CA ALA A 155 7.77 -1.64 -10.57
C ALA A 155 6.68 -1.90 -9.53
N CYS A 156 6.80 -1.30 -8.36
CA CYS A 156 5.85 -1.45 -7.25
C CYS A 156 5.43 -0.10 -6.67
N HIS A 157 4.22 -0.08 -6.12
CA HIS A 157 3.63 1.03 -5.40
C HIS A 157 2.90 0.48 -4.17
N ALA A 158 3.18 1.02 -2.99
CA ALA A 158 2.42 0.72 -1.79
C ALA A 158 1.82 2.01 -1.22
N ILE A 159 0.59 1.93 -0.68
CA ILE A 159 -0.18 3.08 -0.25
C ILE A 159 -0.91 2.80 1.06
N VAL A 160 -0.96 3.81 1.92
CA VAL A 160 -1.87 3.91 3.07
C VAL A 160 -2.71 5.17 2.89
N MET A 161 -4.03 5.01 2.86
CA MET A 161 -4.97 6.10 2.60
C MET A 161 -6.13 6.04 3.60
N GLY A 162 -6.44 7.16 4.25
CA GLY A 162 -7.55 7.27 5.19
C GLY A 162 -7.99 8.71 5.41
N ALA A 163 -9.09 8.92 6.16
CA ALA A 163 -9.58 10.27 6.46
C ALA A 163 -8.61 11.09 7.33
N LYS A 164 -7.69 10.42 8.02
CA LYS A 164 -6.63 11.02 8.86
C LYS A 164 -5.28 10.43 8.51
N PRO A 165 -4.15 11.11 8.82
CA PRO A 165 -2.82 10.53 8.62
C PRO A 165 -2.60 9.30 9.52
N HIS A 166 -2.13 8.21 8.92
CA HIS A 166 -1.75 6.96 9.59
C HIS A 166 -0.22 6.77 9.51
N ARG A 167 0.56 7.75 9.96
CA ARG A 167 2.02 7.81 9.76
C ARG A 167 2.77 6.63 10.37
N GLU A 168 2.40 6.23 11.57
CA GLU A 168 3.04 5.11 12.26
C GLU A 168 2.75 3.79 11.55
N GLN A 169 1.48 3.53 11.24
CA GLN A 169 1.05 2.33 10.52
C GLN A 169 1.65 2.27 9.11
N ALA A 170 1.72 3.41 8.41
CA ALA A 170 2.38 3.48 7.11
C ALA A 170 3.89 3.19 7.22
N SER A 171 4.56 3.71 8.23
CA SER A 171 5.97 3.43 8.46
C SER A 171 6.22 1.96 8.76
N GLN A 172 5.36 1.31 9.55
CA GLN A 172 5.41 -0.12 9.83
C GLN A 172 5.15 -0.95 8.56
N PHE A 173 4.14 -0.57 7.77
CA PHE A 173 3.80 -1.23 6.50
C PHE A 173 4.98 -1.17 5.52
N PHE A 174 5.55 0.02 5.31
CA PHE A 174 6.65 0.20 4.35
C PHE A 174 7.96 -0.44 4.82
N ALA A 175 8.22 -0.47 6.14
CA ALA A 175 9.35 -1.21 6.70
C ALA A 175 9.20 -2.74 6.55
N GLY A 176 7.97 -3.23 6.43
CA GLY A 176 7.66 -4.64 6.20
C GLY A 176 7.73 -5.09 4.74
N LEU A 177 8.17 -4.23 3.81
CA LEU A 177 8.38 -4.57 2.40
C LEU A 177 9.71 -5.30 2.24
N VAL A 178 9.67 -6.58 1.89
CA VAL A 178 10.86 -7.43 1.72
C VAL A 178 10.89 -7.95 0.29
N LEU A 179 11.95 -7.57 -0.45
CA LEU A 179 12.22 -8.02 -1.82
C LEU A 179 13.03 -9.32 -1.76
N GLN A 180 12.51 -10.42 -2.37
CA GLN A 180 13.11 -11.76 -2.37
C GLN A 180 13.77 -12.06 -3.71
#